data_e11dfea89466c720a43fac761539e499
#
_entry.id   e11dfea89466c720a43fac761539e499
#
_cell.length_a   1.000
_cell.length_b   1.000
_cell.length_c   1.000
_cell.angle_alpha   90.00
_cell.angle_beta   90.00
_cell.angle_gamma   90.00
#
_symmetry.space_group_name_H-M   'P 1'
#
loop_
_entity.id
_entity.type
_entity.pdbx_description
1 polymer ?
#
loop_
_entity_poly.entity_id
_entity_poly.type
_entity_poly.pdbx_seq_one_letter_code
_entity_poly.pdbx_strand_id
1 'polypeptide(L)'
;EFHRSPADYQIFGFMYAPDSARFGEHRQVVSQIDIMPKLLGLMGNSEPYFAFGRDVFGEFNQTLMAVNYDNNLFQAITQDYLIQFDEKSITAIYALDDIAHENNLVGKVDVTAIENSLKALIQSYYSRIEKKSYLVDNNNNPNKEE
;
A
#
# COMPACT_ATOMS: atom_id res chain seq x y z
N GLU A 1 26.54 2.03 -5.76
CA GLU A 1 25.30 1.80 -5.00
C GLU A 1 24.26 1.27 -5.98
N PHE A 2 23.72 0.08 -5.72
CA PHE A 2 22.63 -0.47 -6.51
C PHE A 2 21.35 0.26 -6.10
N HIS A 3 20.97 1.29 -6.84
CA HIS A 3 19.63 1.86 -6.73
C HIS A 3 18.67 0.91 -7.43
N ARG A 4 17.84 0.20 -6.66
CA ARG A 4 16.78 -0.61 -7.24
C ARG A 4 15.71 0.31 -7.81
N SER A 5 15.42 0.13 -9.08
CA SER A 5 14.31 0.81 -9.75
C SER A 5 12.97 0.31 -9.20
N PRO A 6 11.90 1.12 -9.16
CA PRO A 6 10.55 0.65 -8.91
C PRO A 6 10.15 -0.54 -9.79
N ALA A 7 10.71 -0.64 -10.99
CA ALA A 7 10.51 -1.76 -11.90
C ALA A 7 10.97 -3.11 -11.34
N ASP A 8 11.95 -3.12 -10.44
CA ASP A 8 12.47 -4.35 -9.81
C ASP A 8 11.45 -4.98 -8.85
N TYR A 9 10.44 -4.23 -8.42
CA TYR A 9 9.37 -4.67 -7.53
C TYR A 9 8.05 -4.90 -8.26
N GLN A 10 8.00 -4.63 -9.57
CA GLN A 10 6.79 -4.86 -10.36
C GLN A 10 6.57 -6.35 -10.57
N ILE A 11 5.40 -6.82 -10.18
CA ILE A 11 4.95 -8.17 -10.42
C ILE A 11 3.70 -8.17 -11.29
N PHE A 12 3.58 -9.18 -12.12
CA PHE A 12 2.40 -9.40 -12.92
C PHE A 12 1.32 -10.05 -12.04
N GLY A 13 0.12 -9.47 -12.01
CA GLY A 13 -1.05 -10.05 -11.38
C GLY A 13 -2.20 -10.13 -12.37
N PHE A 14 -2.86 -11.28 -12.46
CA PHE A 14 -4.12 -11.39 -13.20
C PHE A 14 -5.14 -12.15 -12.37
N MET A 15 -6.40 -11.79 -12.58
CA MET A 15 -7.52 -12.46 -11.93
C MET A 15 -8.48 -12.93 -13.01
N TYR A 16 -8.88 -14.19 -12.92
CA TYR A 16 -9.85 -14.78 -13.82
C TYR A 16 -11.14 -15.11 -13.05
N ALA A 17 -12.25 -14.57 -13.52
CA ALA A 17 -13.59 -14.87 -13.00
C ALA A 17 -14.55 -15.05 -14.19
N PRO A 18 -15.01 -16.29 -14.49
CA PRO A 18 -15.74 -16.60 -15.72
C PRO A 18 -17.05 -15.83 -15.85
N ASP A 19 -17.70 -15.50 -14.75
CA ASP A 19 -19.02 -14.84 -14.72
C ASP A 19 -18.92 -13.34 -14.38
N SER A 20 -17.71 -12.77 -14.43
CA SER A 20 -17.48 -11.37 -14.08
C SER A 20 -17.51 -10.47 -15.31
N ALA A 21 -18.29 -9.39 -15.24
CA ALA A 21 -18.26 -8.31 -16.24
C ALA A 21 -17.01 -7.39 -16.07
N ARG A 22 -16.12 -7.70 -15.15
CA ARG A 22 -14.95 -6.90 -14.84
C ARG A 22 -13.74 -7.36 -15.66
N PHE A 23 -13.76 -6.98 -16.95
CA PHE A 23 -12.63 -7.23 -17.84
C PHE A 23 -11.82 -5.95 -18.01
N GLY A 24 -10.52 -6.09 -18.21
CA GLY A 24 -9.64 -5.02 -18.61
C GLY A 24 -8.35 -4.94 -17.82
N GLU A 25 -7.48 -4.05 -18.26
CA GLU A 25 -6.23 -3.73 -17.60
C GLU A 25 -6.49 -2.61 -16.57
N HIS A 26 -6.02 -2.82 -15.35
CA HIS A 26 -6.06 -1.83 -14.27
C HIS A 26 -4.63 -1.37 -14.00
N ARG A 27 -4.35 -0.08 -14.27
CA ARG A 27 -3.00 0.51 -14.12
C ARG A 27 -2.82 1.31 -12.83
N GLN A 28 -3.59 1.03 -11.83
CA GLN A 28 -3.43 1.66 -10.53
C GLN A 28 -2.33 0.99 -9.72
N VAL A 29 -1.72 1.77 -8.81
CA VAL A 29 -0.72 1.22 -7.89
C VAL A 29 -1.39 0.26 -6.90
N VAL A 30 -0.92 -0.97 -6.89
CA VAL A 30 -1.41 -2.07 -6.04
C VAL A 30 -0.23 -2.73 -5.36
N SER A 31 -0.38 -3.09 -4.10
CA SER A 31 0.60 -3.86 -3.34
C SER A 31 0.15 -5.32 -3.17
N GLN A 32 1.09 -6.23 -2.94
CA GLN A 32 0.76 -7.63 -2.62
C GLN A 32 -0.13 -7.77 -1.38
N ILE A 33 -0.01 -6.87 -0.41
CA ILE A 33 -0.85 -6.87 0.80
C ILE A 33 -2.33 -6.55 0.50
N ASP A 34 -2.63 -5.99 -0.67
CA ASP A 34 -3.99 -5.66 -1.11
C ASP A 34 -4.74 -6.88 -1.67
N ILE A 35 -4.02 -7.98 -1.98
CA ILE A 35 -4.61 -9.17 -2.60
C ILE A 35 -5.65 -9.81 -1.67
N MET A 36 -5.31 -10.00 -0.40
CA MET A 36 -6.23 -10.64 0.56
C MET A 36 -7.52 -9.84 0.77
N PRO A 37 -7.48 -8.53 1.09
CA PRO A 37 -8.69 -7.72 1.19
C PRO A 37 -9.55 -7.77 -0.06
N LYS A 38 -8.91 -7.75 -1.24
CA LYS A 38 -9.59 -7.86 -2.52
C LYS A 38 -10.33 -9.18 -2.69
N LEU A 39 -9.67 -10.28 -2.39
CA LEU A 39 -10.30 -11.61 -2.49
C LEU A 39 -11.46 -11.75 -1.50
N LEU A 40 -11.30 -11.29 -0.26
CA LEU A 40 -12.36 -11.31 0.74
C LEU A 40 -13.56 -10.48 0.31
N GLY A 41 -13.34 -9.29 -0.26
CA GLY A 41 -14.40 -8.46 -0.83
C GLY A 41 -15.15 -9.15 -1.98
N LEU A 42 -14.42 -9.82 -2.89
CA LEU A 42 -15.02 -10.58 -3.99
C LEU A 42 -15.84 -11.78 -3.51
N MET A 43 -15.42 -12.43 -2.43
CA MET A 43 -16.12 -13.58 -1.82
C MET A 43 -17.31 -13.15 -0.96
N GLY A 44 -17.55 -11.84 -0.80
CA GLY A 44 -18.64 -11.33 0.04
C GLY A 44 -18.41 -11.57 1.52
N ASN A 45 -17.13 -11.62 1.96
CA ASN A 45 -16.81 -11.84 3.37
C ASN A 45 -17.39 -10.71 4.23
N SER A 46 -18.20 -11.06 5.23
CA SER A 46 -18.76 -10.16 6.22
C SER A 46 -18.08 -10.26 7.59
N GLU A 47 -17.18 -11.23 7.77
CA GLU A 47 -16.49 -11.42 9.03
C GLU A 47 -15.39 -10.38 9.21
N PRO A 48 -15.19 -9.89 10.46
CA PRO A 48 -14.11 -8.97 10.76
C PRO A 48 -12.75 -9.60 10.46
N TYR A 49 -11.90 -8.87 9.77
CA TYR A 49 -10.50 -9.26 9.56
C TYR A 49 -9.60 -8.04 9.70
N PHE A 50 -8.32 -8.29 9.88
CA PHE A 50 -7.30 -7.26 9.88
C PHE A 50 -6.39 -7.41 8.66
N ALA A 51 -6.15 -6.30 7.95
CA ALA A 51 -5.16 -6.19 6.90
C ALA A 51 -4.55 -4.79 6.89
N PHE A 52 -3.28 -4.68 6.50
CA PHE A 52 -2.69 -3.40 6.12
C PHE A 52 -3.05 -3.00 4.69
N GLY A 53 -3.34 -3.98 3.86
CA GLY A 53 -3.85 -3.79 2.52
C GLY A 53 -5.33 -3.40 2.49
N ARG A 54 -5.83 -3.08 1.32
CA ARG A 54 -7.19 -2.59 1.08
C ARG A 54 -7.80 -3.23 -0.16
N ASP A 55 -9.11 -3.17 -0.29
CA ASP A 55 -9.79 -3.55 -1.52
C ASP A 55 -9.59 -2.46 -2.59
N VAL A 56 -8.63 -2.68 -3.47
CA VAL A 56 -8.19 -1.71 -4.51
C VAL A 56 -9.23 -1.40 -5.59
N PHE A 57 -10.38 -2.07 -5.60
CA PHE A 57 -11.50 -1.75 -6.49
C PHE A 57 -12.70 -1.14 -5.76
N GLY A 58 -12.56 -0.87 -4.47
CA GLY A 58 -13.54 -0.11 -3.69
C GLY A 58 -13.48 1.39 -4.00
N GLU A 59 -14.38 2.16 -3.42
CA GLU A 59 -14.33 3.62 -3.45
C GLU A 59 -13.33 4.09 -2.37
N PHE A 60 -12.30 4.83 -2.77
CA PHE A 60 -11.28 5.32 -1.85
C PHE A 60 -11.12 6.83 -1.92
N ASN A 61 -11.06 7.44 -0.75
CA ASN A 61 -10.64 8.83 -0.57
C ASN A 61 -9.15 8.95 -0.16
N GLN A 62 -8.36 7.88 -0.33
CA GLN A 62 -6.97 7.83 0.12
C GLN A 62 -6.02 7.67 -1.07
N THR A 63 -4.85 8.26 -0.97
CA THR A 63 -3.78 8.10 -1.95
C THR A 63 -3.36 6.64 -2.04
N LEU A 64 -3.43 6.07 -3.25
CA LEU A 64 -2.95 4.73 -3.53
C LEU A 64 -1.42 4.75 -3.51
N MET A 65 -0.82 3.91 -2.66
CA MET A 65 0.63 3.73 -2.62
C MET A 65 0.98 2.29 -2.29
N ALA A 66 2.05 1.79 -2.88
CA ALA A 66 2.73 0.59 -2.47
C ALA A 66 3.96 0.98 -1.65
N VAL A 67 4.21 0.27 -0.54
CA VAL A 67 5.33 0.61 0.35
C VAL A 67 6.26 -0.59 0.47
N ASN A 68 7.54 -0.34 0.24
CA ASN A 68 8.63 -1.27 0.43
C ASN A 68 9.61 -0.72 1.47
N TYR A 69 10.42 -1.60 2.06
CA TYR A 69 11.54 -1.21 2.91
C TYR A 69 12.81 -1.85 2.36
N ASP A 70 13.75 -1.03 1.95
CA ASP A 70 15.03 -1.47 1.38
C ASP A 70 16.13 -0.47 1.74
N ASN A 71 17.33 -0.98 2.05
CA ASN A 71 18.51 -0.18 2.38
C ASN A 71 18.26 0.88 3.48
N ASN A 72 17.53 0.51 4.53
CA ASN A 72 17.14 1.38 5.64
C ASN A 72 16.27 2.59 5.25
N LEU A 73 15.59 2.51 4.11
CA LEU A 73 14.66 3.51 3.63
C LEU A 73 13.30 2.86 3.36
N PHE A 74 12.24 3.53 3.76
CA PHE A 74 10.91 3.25 3.23
C PHE A 74 10.79 3.87 1.85
N GLN A 75 10.27 3.10 0.92
CA GLN A 75 9.96 3.54 -0.44
C GLN A 75 8.45 3.50 -0.63
N ALA A 76 7.84 4.65 -0.85
CA ALA A 76 6.43 4.76 -1.22
C ALA A 76 6.33 5.01 -2.73
N ILE A 77 5.66 4.11 -3.43
CA ILE A 77 5.41 4.19 -4.87
C ILE A 77 3.96 4.61 -5.03
N THR A 78 3.75 5.73 -5.68
CA THR A 78 2.42 6.27 -6.04
C THR A 78 2.21 6.21 -7.54
N GLN A 79 1.12 6.79 -8.06
CA GLN A 79 0.89 6.87 -9.50
C GLN A 79 1.93 7.75 -10.22
N ASP A 80 2.50 8.74 -9.53
CA ASP A 80 3.36 9.76 -10.13
C ASP A 80 4.80 9.72 -9.64
N TYR A 81 5.01 9.24 -8.40
CA TYR A 81 6.29 9.39 -7.72
C TYR A 81 6.77 8.13 -7.02
N LEU A 82 8.08 7.96 -6.99
CA LEU A 82 8.82 7.17 -6.01
C LEU A 82 9.34 8.13 -4.92
N ILE A 83 8.96 7.88 -3.67
CA ILE A 83 9.32 8.69 -2.52
C ILE A 83 10.16 7.85 -1.56
N GLN A 84 11.31 8.35 -1.16
CA GLN A 84 12.18 7.72 -0.17
C GLN A 84 12.10 8.46 1.16
N PHE A 85 11.95 7.70 2.25
CA PHE A 85 11.72 8.21 3.60
C PHE A 85 12.59 7.45 4.61
N ASP A 86 13.35 8.18 5.43
CA ASP A 86 14.30 7.64 6.41
C ASP A 86 13.76 7.53 7.84
N GLU A 87 12.43 7.42 7.99
CA GLU A 87 11.67 7.47 9.25
C GLU A 87 11.54 8.88 9.87
N LYS A 88 12.31 9.85 9.43
CA LYS A 88 12.28 11.24 9.93
C LYS A 88 11.76 12.20 8.88
N SER A 89 12.32 12.10 7.68
CA SER A 89 12.07 13.02 6.59
C SER A 89 12.10 12.33 5.23
N ILE A 90 11.50 12.96 4.24
CA ILE A 90 11.66 12.56 2.84
C ILE A 90 13.07 12.93 2.40
N THR A 91 13.82 11.92 1.95
CA THR A 91 15.22 12.08 1.50
C THR A 91 15.32 12.26 -0.01
N ALA A 92 14.39 11.66 -0.75
CA ALA A 92 14.32 11.81 -2.20
C ALA A 92 12.89 11.63 -2.73
N ILE A 93 12.60 12.30 -3.84
CA ILE A 93 11.38 12.16 -4.63
C ILE A 93 11.81 12.11 -6.08
N TYR A 94 11.36 11.08 -6.80
CA TYR A 94 11.61 10.92 -8.23
C TYR A 94 10.28 10.71 -8.95
N ALA A 95 10.15 11.26 -10.17
CA ALA A 95 9.06 10.88 -11.04
C ALA A 95 9.22 9.41 -11.46
N LEU A 96 8.11 8.69 -11.67
CA LEU A 96 8.19 7.26 -12.01
C LEU A 96 8.85 6.98 -13.37
N ASP A 97 8.88 7.96 -14.26
CA ASP A 97 9.56 7.90 -15.54
C ASP A 97 11.05 8.27 -15.48
N ASP A 98 11.52 8.83 -14.34
CA ASP A 98 12.94 9.07 -14.05
C ASP A 98 13.62 7.79 -13.54
N ILE A 99 13.80 6.82 -14.45
CA ILE A 99 14.35 5.49 -14.14
C ILE A 99 15.78 5.59 -13.57
N ALA A 100 16.55 6.58 -13.99
CA ALA A 100 17.92 6.78 -13.56
C ALA A 100 18.04 7.50 -12.19
N HIS A 101 16.92 8.00 -11.66
CA HIS A 101 16.85 8.77 -10.41
C HIS A 101 17.80 9.99 -10.40
N GLU A 102 17.88 10.69 -11.53
CA GLU A 102 18.78 11.84 -11.71
C GLU A 102 18.18 13.14 -11.19
N ASN A 103 16.84 13.26 -11.17
CA ASN A 103 16.14 14.49 -10.86
C ASN A 103 15.41 14.41 -9.52
N ASN A 104 16.10 14.71 -8.43
CA ASN A 104 15.44 14.77 -7.12
C ASN A 104 14.52 16.00 -7.04
N LEU A 105 13.25 15.73 -6.71
CA LEU A 105 12.15 16.70 -6.65
C LEU A 105 11.83 17.16 -5.23
N VAL A 106 12.63 16.83 -4.22
CA VAL A 106 12.45 17.32 -2.84
C VAL A 106 12.42 18.84 -2.82
N GLY A 107 11.38 19.39 -2.20
CA GLY A 107 11.13 20.84 -2.16
C GLY A 107 10.59 21.46 -3.45
N LYS A 108 10.37 20.66 -4.53
CA LYS A 108 9.81 21.13 -5.80
C LYS A 108 8.37 20.69 -6.01
N VAL A 109 7.93 19.63 -5.31
CA VAL A 109 6.56 19.09 -5.39
C VAL A 109 5.98 18.95 -3.99
N ASP A 110 4.67 19.13 -3.87
CA ASP A 110 3.96 18.92 -2.61
C ASP A 110 3.52 17.46 -2.49
N VAL A 111 4.12 16.75 -1.56
CA VAL A 111 3.80 15.36 -1.22
C VAL A 111 3.33 15.20 0.23
N THR A 112 2.92 16.28 0.87
CA THR A 112 2.52 16.31 2.29
C THR A 112 1.45 15.26 2.61
N ALA A 113 0.46 15.08 1.75
CA ALA A 113 -0.58 14.09 1.95
C ALA A 113 -0.03 12.65 1.91
N ILE A 114 0.92 12.38 1.00
CA ILE A 114 1.56 11.07 0.85
C ILE A 114 2.47 10.81 2.06
N GLU A 115 3.25 11.80 2.48
CA GLU A 115 4.13 11.71 3.65
C GLU A 115 3.32 11.40 4.92
N ASN A 116 2.21 12.08 5.14
CA ASN A 116 1.33 11.83 6.28
C ASN A 116 0.72 10.42 6.24
N SER A 117 0.31 9.95 5.05
CA SER A 117 -0.22 8.60 4.87
C SER A 117 0.84 7.53 5.11
N LEU A 118 2.07 7.76 4.64
CA LEU A 118 3.21 6.87 4.85
C LEU A 118 3.57 6.78 6.34
N LYS A 119 3.68 7.93 7.03
CA LYS A 119 3.93 7.98 8.47
C LYS A 119 2.84 7.24 9.27
N ALA A 120 1.58 7.47 8.93
CA ALA A 120 0.46 6.79 9.58
C ALA A 120 0.49 5.26 9.38
N LEU A 121 0.84 4.80 8.17
CA LEU A 121 1.00 3.38 7.88
C LEU A 121 2.14 2.76 8.72
N ILE A 122 3.31 3.40 8.72
CA ILE A 122 4.48 2.94 9.47
C ILE A 122 4.17 2.90 10.97
N GLN A 123 3.57 3.96 11.51
CA GLN A 123 3.19 4.02 12.92
C GLN A 123 2.17 2.94 13.29
N SER A 124 1.17 2.72 12.43
CA SER A 124 0.18 1.66 12.62
C SER A 124 0.83 0.28 12.63
N TYR A 125 1.76 0.04 11.71
CA TYR A 125 2.51 -1.21 11.61
C TYR A 125 3.28 -1.50 12.90
N TYR A 126 4.14 -0.58 13.35
CA TYR A 126 4.94 -0.75 14.57
C TYR A 126 4.06 -0.88 15.81
N SER A 127 3.04 -0.03 15.97
CA SER A 127 2.13 -0.07 17.12
C SER A 127 1.39 -1.41 17.22
N ARG A 128 1.01 -2.01 16.10
CA ARG A 128 0.32 -3.31 16.09
C ARG A 128 1.23 -4.47 16.41
N ILE A 129 2.48 -4.45 15.92
CA ILE A 129 3.48 -5.46 16.27
C ILE A 129 3.79 -5.39 17.76
N GLU A 130 4.06 -4.19 18.29
CA GLU A 130 4.38 -3.99 19.69
C GLU A 130 3.25 -4.47 20.61
N LYS A 131 2.02 -4.10 20.31
CA LYS A 131 0.83 -4.47 21.09
C LYS A 131 0.30 -5.88 20.79
N LYS A 132 0.89 -6.61 19.83
CA LYS A 132 0.38 -7.89 19.32
C LYS A 132 -1.09 -7.83 18.88
N SER A 133 -1.56 -6.65 18.44
CA SER A 133 -2.96 -6.38 18.06
C SER A 133 -3.25 -6.67 16.59
N TYR A 134 -2.61 -7.68 16.02
CA TYR A 134 -2.85 -8.22 14.68
C TYR A 134 -3.83 -9.39 14.67
N LEU A 135 -4.23 -9.87 15.87
CA LEU A 135 -5.29 -10.86 15.99
C LEU A 135 -6.63 -10.16 16.13
N VAL A 136 -7.65 -10.69 15.45
CA VAL A 136 -9.03 -10.27 15.67
C VAL A 136 -9.51 -10.92 16.96
N ASP A 137 -9.88 -10.12 17.96
CA ASP A 137 -10.46 -10.62 19.21
C ASP A 137 -11.92 -10.99 18.96
N ASN A 138 -12.19 -12.28 18.80
CA ASN A 138 -13.54 -12.82 18.60
C ASN A 138 -14.42 -12.71 19.84
N ASN A 139 -13.88 -12.28 21.00
CA ASN A 139 -14.67 -12.13 22.23
C ASN A 139 -15.50 -10.83 22.26
N ASN A 140 -15.23 -9.89 21.37
CA ASN A 140 -15.98 -8.64 21.27
C ASN A 140 -17.02 -8.66 20.12
N ASN A 141 -17.47 -9.81 19.67
CA ASN A 141 -18.57 -9.89 18.70
C ASN A 141 -19.90 -9.63 19.44
N PRO A 142 -20.57 -8.46 19.23
CA PRO A 142 -21.83 -8.14 19.89
C PRO A 142 -23.01 -9.02 19.46
N ASN A 143 -22.80 -9.91 18.49
CA ASN A 143 -23.81 -10.82 17.95
C ASN A 143 -23.70 -12.28 18.48
N LYS A 144 -22.89 -12.54 19.52
CA LYS A 144 -22.98 -13.79 20.27
C LYS A 144 -23.96 -13.63 21.43
N GLU A 145 -25.23 -13.48 21.14
CA GLU A 145 -26.30 -13.86 22.04
C GLU A 145 -26.70 -15.31 21.68
N GLU A 146 -26.75 -16.13 22.69
CA GLU A 146 -27.13 -17.56 22.67
C GLU A 146 -28.52 -17.82 22.11
#